data_e6a3659e341f3e1624ea5f190c1e46d9
#
_entry.id   e6a3659e341f3e1624ea5f190c1e46d9
#
_cell.length_a   1.000
_cell.length_b   1.000
_cell.length_c   1.000
_cell.angle_alpha   90.00
_cell.angle_beta   90.00
_cell.angle_gamma   90.00
#
_symmetry.space_group_name_H-M   'P 1'
#
loop_
_entity.id
_entity.type
_entity.pdbx_description
1 polymer ?
#
loop_
_entity_poly.entity_id
_entity_poly.type
_entity_poly.pdbx_seq_one_letter_code
_entity_poly.pdbx_strand_id
1 'polypeptide(L)'
;MKWEVDFRAYLCELAQRKGVIVCGDLTVAHNEIDLKNPKSNRMNPGFTDQERSQFTNLLESGFINTFRHFYPDQTDIYSWWSYRFQARQKNIGWRIDYFVASENLKDRLAGAKIHTEIFGSDHCPVELTLE
;
A
#
# COMPACT_ATOMS: atom_id res chain seq x y z
N MET A 1 -15.85 -4.18 -7.68
CA MET A 1 -15.06 -5.33 -8.20
C MET A 1 -14.71 -5.18 -9.66
N LYS A 2 -15.68 -4.77 -10.51
CA LYS A 2 -15.36 -4.51 -11.91
C LYS A 2 -14.33 -3.41 -12.10
N TRP A 3 -14.40 -2.37 -11.28
CA TRP A 3 -13.45 -1.26 -11.36
C TRP A 3 -12.01 -1.73 -11.12
N GLU A 4 -11.77 -2.57 -10.11
CA GLU A 4 -10.43 -3.07 -9.81
C GLU A 4 -9.90 -3.96 -10.94
N VAL A 5 -10.74 -4.76 -11.56
CA VAL A 5 -10.36 -5.60 -12.70
C VAL A 5 -9.99 -4.75 -13.90
N ASP A 6 -10.81 -3.75 -14.22
CA ASP A 6 -10.57 -2.84 -15.34
C ASP A 6 -9.32 -1.99 -15.10
N PHE A 7 -9.12 -1.51 -13.88
CA PHE A 7 -7.94 -0.73 -13.51
C PHE A 7 -6.67 -1.57 -13.65
N ARG A 8 -6.68 -2.80 -13.15
CA ARG A 8 -5.55 -3.71 -13.26
C ARG A 8 -5.21 -3.99 -14.73
N ALA A 9 -6.22 -4.25 -15.57
CA ALA A 9 -6.02 -4.50 -16.99
C ALA A 9 -5.38 -3.29 -17.68
N TYR A 10 -5.83 -2.08 -17.35
CA TYR A 10 -5.28 -0.85 -17.89
C TYR A 10 -3.80 -0.69 -17.50
N LEU A 11 -3.48 -0.92 -16.23
CA LEU A 11 -2.11 -0.81 -15.75
C LEU A 11 -1.20 -1.84 -16.41
N CYS A 12 -1.68 -3.07 -16.59
CA CYS A 12 -0.90 -4.10 -17.27
C CYS A 12 -0.62 -3.73 -18.72
N GLU A 13 -1.57 -3.13 -19.41
CA GLU A 13 -1.37 -2.65 -20.77
C GLU A 13 -0.30 -1.57 -20.84
N LEU A 14 -0.36 -0.60 -19.93
CA LEU A 14 0.66 0.46 -19.84
C LEU A 14 2.05 -0.13 -19.55
N ALA A 15 2.12 -1.12 -18.67
CA ALA A 15 3.37 -1.73 -18.26
C ALA A 15 4.06 -2.49 -19.40
N GLN A 16 3.33 -2.89 -20.43
CA GLN A 16 3.92 -3.51 -21.61
C GLN A 16 4.72 -2.51 -22.44
N ARG A 17 4.44 -1.23 -22.30
CA ARG A 17 5.06 -0.16 -23.10
C ARG A 17 6.17 0.58 -22.37
N LYS A 18 6.02 0.75 -21.05
CA LYS A 18 6.95 1.53 -20.23
C LYS A 18 6.79 1.15 -18.76
N GLY A 19 7.69 1.64 -17.94
CA GLY A 19 7.54 1.50 -16.49
C GLY A 19 6.33 2.29 -15.98
N VAL A 20 5.60 1.71 -15.03
CA VAL A 20 4.39 2.30 -14.46
C VAL A 20 4.54 2.38 -12.95
N ILE A 21 4.20 3.53 -12.38
CA ILE A 21 4.13 3.72 -10.94
C ILE A 21 2.73 4.20 -10.60
N VAL A 22 2.06 3.47 -9.70
CA VAL A 22 0.77 3.86 -9.13
C VAL A 22 1.02 4.31 -7.70
N CYS A 23 0.56 5.50 -7.35
CA CYS A 23 0.74 6.00 -5.99
C CYS A 23 -0.55 6.59 -5.46
N GLY A 24 -0.66 6.59 -4.14
CA GLY A 24 -1.76 7.21 -3.43
C GLY A 24 -2.41 6.29 -2.42
N ASP A 25 -3.58 6.74 -1.94
CA ASP A 25 -4.41 6.01 -0.99
C ASP A 25 -5.24 4.97 -1.76
N LEU A 26 -4.87 3.70 -1.63
CA LEU A 26 -5.60 2.61 -2.27
C LEU A 26 -6.69 2.03 -1.35
N THR A 27 -6.86 2.61 -0.15
CA THR A 27 -7.89 2.27 0.84
C THR A 27 -7.93 0.81 1.25
N VAL A 28 -6.80 0.11 1.17
CA VAL A 28 -6.70 -1.29 1.58
C VAL A 28 -5.36 -1.53 2.29
N ALA A 29 -5.41 -2.21 3.44
CA ALA A 29 -4.24 -2.79 4.07
C ALA A 29 -4.10 -4.21 3.52
N HIS A 30 -2.97 -4.51 2.86
CA HIS A 30 -2.84 -5.75 2.09
C HIS A 30 -2.78 -6.99 2.99
N ASN A 31 -1.93 -6.97 3.99
CA ASN A 31 -1.69 -8.14 4.86
C ASN A 31 -1.88 -7.77 6.33
N GLU A 32 -1.88 -8.80 7.19
CA GLU A 32 -2.04 -8.60 8.64
C GLU A 32 -0.98 -7.67 9.23
N ILE A 33 0.23 -7.67 8.67
CA ILE A 33 1.32 -6.79 9.10
C ILE A 33 1.02 -5.31 8.82
N ASP A 34 0.06 -5.02 7.95
CA ASP A 34 -0.21 -3.66 7.47
C ASP A 34 -1.25 -2.91 8.30
N LEU A 35 -1.75 -3.50 9.39
CA LEU A 35 -2.62 -2.78 10.33
C LEU A 35 -2.48 -3.34 11.74
N LYS A 36 -2.82 -2.52 12.74
CA LYS A 36 -2.59 -2.86 14.15
C LYS A 36 -3.48 -3.99 14.66
N ASN A 37 -4.74 -4.00 14.27
CA ASN A 37 -5.71 -4.97 14.78
C ASN A 37 -6.34 -5.79 13.66
N PRO A 38 -5.58 -6.69 12.99
CA PRO A 38 -6.08 -7.38 11.81
C PRO A 38 -7.29 -8.28 12.10
N LYS A 39 -7.29 -8.99 13.23
CA LYS A 39 -8.36 -9.93 13.51
C LYS A 39 -9.71 -9.24 13.69
N SER A 40 -9.74 -8.11 14.38
CA SER A 40 -11.00 -7.39 14.62
C SER A 40 -11.46 -6.60 13.40
N ASN A 41 -10.62 -6.42 12.38
CA ASN A 41 -10.95 -5.66 11.19
C ASN A 41 -11.17 -6.50 9.94
N ARG A 42 -11.16 -7.82 10.06
CA ARG A 42 -11.23 -8.72 8.90
C ARG A 42 -12.45 -8.49 8.01
N MET A 43 -13.58 -8.09 8.60
CA MET A 43 -14.81 -7.85 7.86
C MET A 43 -15.06 -6.37 7.57
N ASN A 44 -14.16 -5.49 8.01
CA ASN A 44 -14.33 -4.06 7.87
C ASN A 44 -13.77 -3.56 6.54
N PRO A 45 -14.34 -2.48 5.97
CA PRO A 45 -13.79 -1.86 4.77
C PRO A 45 -12.31 -1.54 4.95
N GLY A 46 -11.52 -1.82 3.92
CA GLY A 46 -10.06 -1.66 3.96
C GLY A 46 -9.32 -2.94 4.29
N PHE A 47 -9.97 -3.95 4.85
CA PHE A 47 -9.32 -5.22 5.18
C PHE A 47 -10.19 -6.44 4.91
N THR A 48 -11.19 -6.31 4.04
CA THR A 48 -11.99 -7.47 3.65
C THR A 48 -11.16 -8.42 2.79
N ASP A 49 -11.53 -9.69 2.83
CA ASP A 49 -10.83 -10.70 2.01
C ASP A 49 -10.86 -10.34 0.53
N GLN A 50 -11.98 -9.76 0.05
CA GLN A 50 -12.13 -9.36 -1.34
C GLN A 50 -11.17 -8.24 -1.73
N GLU A 51 -11.07 -7.20 -0.91
CA GLU A 51 -10.16 -6.08 -1.15
C GLU A 51 -8.70 -6.54 -1.16
N ARG A 52 -8.33 -7.37 -0.20
CA ARG A 52 -6.99 -7.92 -0.11
C ARG A 52 -6.65 -8.80 -1.30
N SER A 53 -7.62 -9.61 -1.75
CA SER A 53 -7.44 -10.47 -2.94
C SER A 53 -7.21 -9.65 -4.20
N GLN A 54 -7.94 -8.54 -4.37
CA GLN A 54 -7.75 -7.67 -5.53
C GLN A 54 -6.35 -7.04 -5.54
N PHE A 55 -5.86 -6.64 -4.37
CA PHE A 55 -4.50 -6.12 -4.27
C PHE A 55 -3.46 -7.20 -4.58
N THR A 56 -3.67 -8.41 -4.09
CA THR A 56 -2.80 -9.56 -4.39
C THR A 56 -2.79 -9.83 -5.92
N ASN A 57 -3.97 -9.79 -6.55
CA ASN A 57 -4.07 -9.99 -8.00
C ASN A 57 -3.30 -8.91 -8.77
N LEU A 58 -3.34 -7.67 -8.31
CA LEU A 58 -2.56 -6.59 -8.90
C LEU A 58 -1.05 -6.91 -8.83
N LEU A 59 -0.56 -7.30 -7.65
CA LEU A 59 0.85 -7.61 -7.49
C LEU A 59 1.25 -8.83 -8.33
N GLU A 60 0.42 -9.86 -8.38
CA GLU A 60 0.71 -11.07 -9.16
C GLU A 60 0.67 -10.82 -10.67
N SER A 61 0.06 -9.74 -11.10
CA SER A 61 0.02 -9.38 -12.53
C SER A 61 1.26 -8.61 -13.01
N GLY A 62 2.29 -8.50 -12.17
CA GLY A 62 3.56 -7.89 -12.56
C GLY A 62 3.84 -6.56 -11.90
N PHE A 63 3.39 -6.37 -10.66
CA PHE A 63 3.61 -5.15 -9.88
C PHE A 63 4.25 -5.45 -8.54
N ILE A 64 4.93 -4.45 -7.99
CA ILE A 64 5.71 -4.56 -6.76
C ILE A 64 5.16 -3.57 -5.74
N ASN A 65 4.83 -4.06 -4.53
CA ASN A 65 4.56 -3.23 -3.37
C ASN A 65 5.92 -2.74 -2.86
N THR A 66 6.29 -1.52 -3.22
CA THR A 66 7.67 -1.06 -3.08
C THR A 66 8.17 -1.01 -1.64
N PHE A 67 7.34 -0.57 -0.70
CA PHE A 67 7.76 -0.54 0.69
C PHE A 67 8.08 -1.96 1.19
N ARG A 68 7.23 -2.94 0.89
CA ARG A 68 7.46 -4.33 1.30
C ARG A 68 8.62 -4.98 0.55
N HIS A 69 8.93 -4.49 -0.64
CA HIS A 69 10.11 -4.95 -1.36
C HIS A 69 11.39 -4.68 -0.56
N PHE A 70 11.48 -3.50 0.06
CA PHE A 70 12.65 -3.13 0.87
C PHE A 70 12.56 -3.62 2.31
N TYR A 71 11.34 -3.68 2.87
CA TYR A 71 11.11 -3.97 4.28
C TYR A 71 10.02 -5.04 4.43
N PRO A 72 10.28 -6.28 4.00
CA PRO A 72 9.22 -7.31 3.95
C PRO A 72 8.65 -7.69 5.31
N ASP A 73 9.41 -7.52 6.38
CA ASP A 73 9.01 -7.98 7.71
C ASP A 73 8.88 -6.85 8.75
N GLN A 74 8.97 -5.59 8.33
CA GLN A 74 8.90 -4.48 9.28
C GLN A 74 7.47 -4.29 9.79
N THR A 75 7.30 -4.40 11.11
CA THR A 75 6.01 -4.24 11.80
C THR A 75 5.84 -2.82 12.32
N ASP A 76 4.60 -2.51 12.71
CA ASP A 76 4.24 -1.27 13.41
C ASP A 76 4.57 0.00 12.64
N ILE A 77 4.52 -0.08 11.30
CA ILE A 77 4.70 1.06 10.42
C ILE A 77 3.44 1.26 9.58
N TYR A 78 2.83 2.43 9.70
CA TYR A 78 1.54 2.73 9.08
C TYR A 78 1.56 4.10 8.42
N SER A 79 0.57 4.36 7.55
CA SER A 79 0.46 5.63 6.84
C SER A 79 -0.80 6.41 7.20
N TRP A 80 -1.73 5.80 7.92
CA TRP A 80 -2.99 6.42 8.32
C TRP A 80 -3.38 5.98 9.72
N TRP A 81 -3.95 6.91 10.49
CA TRP A 81 -4.51 6.66 11.82
C TRP A 81 -5.80 7.44 11.94
N SER A 82 -6.83 6.81 12.53
CA SER A 82 -8.07 7.51 12.84
C SER A 82 -7.80 8.68 13.79
N TYR A 83 -8.58 9.76 13.68
CA TYR A 83 -8.53 10.84 14.66
C TYR A 83 -9.14 10.44 16.00
N ARG A 84 -9.85 9.30 16.05
CA ARG A 84 -10.55 8.84 17.26
C ARG A 84 -9.60 8.09 18.18
N PHE A 85 -9.89 8.14 19.48
CA PHE A 85 -9.25 7.32 20.51
C PHE A 85 -7.74 7.46 20.58
N GLN A 86 -7.20 8.61 20.17
CA GLN A 86 -5.75 8.85 20.18
C GLN A 86 -4.98 7.76 19.42
N ALA A 87 -5.54 7.31 18.29
CA ALA A 87 -4.99 6.19 17.54
C ALA A 87 -3.54 6.42 17.13
N ARG A 88 -3.19 7.65 16.71
CA ARG A 88 -1.83 7.94 16.29
C ARG A 88 -0.83 7.87 17.43
N GLN A 89 -1.18 8.40 18.60
CA GLN A 89 -0.32 8.32 19.78
C GLN A 89 -0.07 6.89 20.21
N LYS A 90 -1.08 6.02 20.07
CA LYS A 90 -1.01 4.60 20.40
C LYS A 90 -0.46 3.77 19.26
N ASN A 91 -0.22 4.38 18.12
CA ASN A 91 0.18 3.73 16.87
C ASN A 91 -0.78 2.61 16.45
N ILE A 92 -2.07 2.87 16.58
CA ILE A 92 -3.12 1.98 16.08
C ILE A 92 -3.47 2.45 14.67
N GLY A 93 -2.69 2.02 13.72
CA GLY A 93 -2.76 2.54 12.36
C GLY A 93 -2.96 1.48 11.29
N TRP A 94 -3.03 1.97 10.06
CA TRP A 94 -3.19 1.17 8.85
C TRP A 94 -2.20 1.68 7.81
N ARG A 95 -1.60 0.77 7.05
CA ARG A 95 -0.78 1.14 5.90
C ARG A 95 -1.64 0.98 4.65
N ILE A 96 -2.16 2.09 4.17
CA ILE A 96 -3.09 2.13 3.04
C ILE A 96 -2.64 3.04 1.90
N ASP A 97 -1.53 3.75 2.09
CA ASP A 97 -0.93 4.61 1.06
C ASP A 97 0.30 3.90 0.48
N TYR A 98 0.37 3.85 -0.84
CA TYR A 98 1.35 3.01 -1.53
C TYR A 98 2.04 3.73 -2.67
N PHE A 99 3.25 3.26 -2.97
CA PHE A 99 3.84 3.32 -4.29
C PHE A 99 3.96 1.89 -4.80
N VAL A 100 3.23 1.58 -5.85
CA VAL A 100 3.28 0.27 -6.51
C VAL A 100 3.92 0.47 -7.87
N ALA A 101 4.99 -0.29 -8.16
CA ALA A 101 5.75 -0.15 -9.38
C ALA A 101 5.66 -1.42 -10.23
N SER A 102 5.62 -1.24 -11.56
CA SER A 102 5.69 -2.41 -12.46
C SER A 102 7.06 -3.09 -12.35
N GLU A 103 7.11 -4.39 -12.59
CA GLU A 103 8.33 -5.19 -12.41
C GLU A 103 9.47 -4.75 -13.33
N ASN A 104 9.16 -4.14 -14.48
CA ASN A 104 10.19 -3.63 -15.37
C ASN A 104 10.97 -2.44 -14.78
N LEU A 105 10.53 -1.90 -13.64
CA LEU A 105 11.26 -0.87 -12.90
C LEU A 105 12.05 -1.42 -11.72
N LYS A 106 12.01 -2.73 -11.49
CA LYS A 106 12.59 -3.36 -10.30
C LYS A 106 14.05 -2.95 -10.08
N ASP A 107 14.87 -2.96 -11.13
CA ASP A 107 16.29 -2.65 -11.01
C ASP A 107 16.56 -1.17 -10.77
N ARG A 108 15.54 -0.32 -10.91
CA ARG A 108 15.66 1.11 -10.68
C ARG A 108 15.15 1.54 -9.30
N LEU A 109 14.57 0.63 -8.53
CA LEU A 109 14.09 0.95 -7.19
C LEU A 109 15.28 1.15 -6.25
N ALA A 110 15.38 2.31 -5.62
CA ALA A 110 16.50 2.66 -4.76
C ALA A 110 16.14 2.75 -3.27
N GLY A 111 14.89 3.02 -2.94
CA GLY A 111 14.45 3.07 -1.55
C GLY A 111 13.00 3.46 -1.41
N ALA A 112 12.44 3.20 -0.24
CA ALA A 112 11.07 3.56 0.10
C ALA A 112 11.03 3.99 1.57
N LYS A 113 10.18 4.97 1.89
CA LYS A 113 10.03 5.49 3.26
C LYS A 113 8.58 5.81 3.55
N ILE A 114 8.22 5.70 4.82
CA ILE A 114 6.95 6.19 5.35
C ILE A 114 7.31 7.20 6.44
N HIS A 115 6.94 8.46 6.23
CA HIS A 115 7.35 9.57 7.09
C HIS A 115 6.37 9.77 8.24
N THR A 116 6.37 8.83 9.18
CA THR A 116 5.43 8.82 10.32
C THR A 116 5.58 10.01 11.25
N GLU A 117 6.70 10.72 11.20
CA GLU A 117 7.01 11.90 12.03
C GLU A 117 6.38 13.19 11.50
N ILE A 118 5.79 13.17 10.30
CA ILE A 118 5.19 14.36 9.70
C ILE A 118 3.70 14.39 10.00
N PHE A 119 3.25 15.47 10.63
CA PHE A 119 1.86 15.69 11.04
C PHE A 119 1.18 16.72 10.14
N GLY A 120 -0.11 16.92 10.32
CA GLY A 120 -0.92 17.88 9.55
C GLY A 120 -2.07 17.24 8.81
N SER A 121 -2.14 15.92 8.83
CA SER A 121 -3.20 15.12 8.21
C SER A 121 -3.37 13.84 9.01
N ASP A 122 -4.45 13.10 8.79
CA ASP A 122 -4.62 11.75 9.32
C ASP A 122 -3.79 10.73 8.55
N HIS A 123 -3.25 11.12 7.39
CA HIS A 123 -2.23 10.36 6.67
C HIS A 123 -0.85 10.99 6.89
N CYS A 124 0.20 10.20 6.75
CA CYS A 124 1.55 10.73 6.67
C CYS A 124 2.08 10.51 5.24
N PRO A 125 3.09 11.30 4.82
CA PRO A 125 3.67 11.13 3.49
C PRO A 125 4.36 9.79 3.32
N VAL A 126 4.29 9.24 2.11
CA VAL A 126 5.06 8.07 1.69
C VAL A 126 6.01 8.49 0.56
N GLU A 127 7.13 7.80 0.45
CA GLU A 127 8.18 8.17 -0.49
C GLU A 127 8.71 6.95 -1.21
N LEU A 128 9.00 7.11 -2.51
CA LEU A 128 9.71 6.13 -3.31
C LEU A 128 10.87 6.83 -4.00
N THR A 129 12.05 6.22 -3.95
CA THR A 129 13.24 6.72 -4.65
C THR A 129 13.61 5.77 -5.78
N LEU A 130 13.83 6.35 -6.96
CA LEU A 130 14.30 5.65 -8.15
C LEU A 130 15.67 6.16 -8.56
N GLU A 131 16.45 5.30 -9.19
CA GLU A 131 17.72 5.69 -9.82
C GLU A 131 17.56 5.89 -11.32
#